data_826c8f3eb1adfb2bdc005a82894dfd81
#
_entry.id   826c8f3eb1adfb2bdc005a82894dfd81
#
_cell.length_a   1.000
_cell.length_b   1.000
_cell.length_c   1.000
_cell.angle_alpha   90.00
_cell.angle_beta   90.00
_cell.angle_gamma   90.00
#
_symmetry.space_group_name_H-M   'P 1'
#
loop_
_entity.id
_entity.type
_entity.pdbx_description
1 polymer ?
#
loop_
_entity_poly.entity_id
_entity_poly.type
_entity_poly.pdbx_seq_one_letter_code
_entity_poly.pdbx_strand_id
1 'polypeptide(L)'
;MKSPRSRRRLAGLLALAVVTPIALADAPCNTGLRDVTPAERARITTALQVAERALPPAPEGWQQVNADGQFSIPASICRDGENKPWIYGTGRSYSQVSGYASREKVMADAAAAAAATQAKNQSRLDALYNQMTAIMQQQMALNQKQDYAGAEKLQPQLEKVQAEYERFATASTPDIDAAGREFERDLHMNVSVQVNAAPQRPAGNAAPLPKPAGAVAAVRWRDQDPAATDDHALVLFGSWQPDPDGGWRPAVRAGVPPSGAHAVSVYVTADRERLADVVQQIDYGKVAAIVR
;
A
#
# COMPACT_ATOMS: atom_id res chain seq x y z
N MET A 1 -13.38 22.44 33.65
CA MET A 1 -12.45 21.58 32.91
C MET A 1 -12.80 21.62 31.42
N LYS A 2 -11.95 22.21 30.56
CA LYS A 2 -12.22 22.41 29.12
C LYS A 2 -11.58 21.25 28.33
N SER A 3 -12.41 20.48 27.63
CA SER A 3 -11.97 19.45 26.70
C SER A 3 -11.63 20.10 25.33
N PRO A 4 -10.49 19.82 24.72
CA PRO A 4 -10.16 20.34 23.39
C PRO A 4 -10.81 19.49 22.32
N ARG A 5 -11.71 20.10 21.54
CA ARG A 5 -12.26 19.53 20.30
C ARG A 5 -11.16 19.44 19.24
N SER A 6 -10.72 18.24 18.95
CA SER A 6 -9.85 17.93 17.83
C SER A 6 -10.63 18.10 16.52
N ARG A 7 -10.35 19.17 15.79
CA ARG A 7 -10.76 19.32 14.38
C ARG A 7 -9.87 18.42 13.52
N ARG A 8 -10.34 17.23 13.19
CA ARG A 8 -9.74 16.44 12.11
C ARG A 8 -10.05 17.11 10.78
N ARG A 9 -9.05 17.74 10.20
CA ARG A 9 -9.06 18.15 8.79
C ARG A 9 -8.89 16.88 7.95
N LEU A 10 -9.94 16.53 7.21
CA LEU A 10 -9.83 15.59 6.09
C LEU A 10 -8.93 16.23 5.02
N ALA A 11 -7.69 15.85 5.00
CA ALA A 11 -6.82 16.04 3.84
C ALA A 11 -6.91 14.73 3.04
N GLY A 12 -7.68 14.78 1.95
CA GLY A 12 -7.68 13.71 0.95
C GLY A 12 -6.28 13.63 0.33
N LEU A 13 -5.48 12.69 0.81
CA LEU A 13 -4.25 12.27 0.17
C LEU A 13 -4.65 11.32 -0.97
N LEU A 14 -4.60 11.84 -2.20
CA LEU A 14 -4.39 11.00 -3.38
C LEU A 14 -3.07 10.25 -3.14
N ALA A 15 -3.15 9.01 -2.72
CA ALA A 15 -2.04 8.10 -2.77
C ALA A 15 -1.86 7.66 -4.23
N LEU A 16 -1.23 8.53 -5.06
CA LEU A 16 -0.44 7.99 -6.14
C LEU A 16 0.55 7.04 -5.45
N ALA A 17 0.44 5.76 -5.72
CA ALA A 17 1.49 4.80 -5.45
C ALA A 17 2.67 5.13 -6.39
N VAL A 18 3.31 6.25 -6.13
CA VAL A 18 4.66 6.47 -6.55
C VAL A 18 5.41 5.33 -5.87
N VAL A 19 5.99 4.43 -6.66
CA VAL A 19 7.13 3.63 -6.20
C VAL A 19 8.12 4.66 -5.67
N THR A 20 7.94 5.06 -4.42
CA THR A 20 8.94 5.84 -3.73
C THR A 20 10.17 4.98 -3.81
N PRO A 21 11.26 5.44 -4.46
CA PRO A 21 12.54 4.82 -4.20
C PRO A 21 12.59 4.79 -2.68
N ILE A 22 12.74 3.59 -2.11
CA ILE A 22 12.95 3.44 -0.68
C ILE A 22 14.16 4.33 -0.42
N ALA A 23 13.89 5.53 0.04
CA ALA A 23 14.92 6.37 0.59
C ALA A 23 15.39 5.55 1.79
N LEU A 24 16.44 4.75 1.55
CA LEU A 24 17.25 4.24 2.64
C LEU A 24 17.50 5.48 3.49
N ALA A 25 16.94 5.46 4.70
CA ALA A 25 17.23 6.51 5.68
C ALA A 25 18.74 6.60 5.72
N ASP A 26 19.27 7.60 5.03
CA ASP A 26 20.69 7.84 4.94
C ASP A 26 21.19 8.05 6.36
N ALA A 27 21.78 7.00 6.92
CA ALA A 27 22.65 7.20 8.05
C ALA A 27 23.69 8.25 7.55
N PRO A 28 23.86 9.36 8.27
CA PRO A 28 24.71 10.44 7.79
C PRO A 28 26.06 9.87 7.39
N CYS A 29 26.47 10.13 6.14
CA CYS A 29 27.74 9.67 5.63
C CYS A 29 28.85 10.48 6.29
N ASN A 30 29.48 9.92 7.31
CA ASN A 30 30.48 10.60 8.12
C ASN A 30 31.87 10.68 7.43
N THR A 31 32.13 9.86 6.42
CA THR A 31 33.44 9.75 5.76
C THR A 31 33.50 10.37 4.36
N GLY A 32 32.39 11.02 3.96
CA GLY A 32 32.24 11.63 2.65
C GLY A 32 31.72 10.64 1.58
N LEU A 33 31.12 11.22 0.54
CA LEU A 33 30.60 10.49 -0.61
C LEU A 33 31.72 10.36 -1.67
N ARG A 34 31.69 9.28 -2.43
CA ARG A 34 32.37 9.17 -3.72
C ARG A 34 31.36 8.75 -4.81
N ASP A 35 31.61 9.20 -6.00
CA ASP A 35 30.81 8.81 -7.16
C ASP A 35 31.02 7.34 -7.53
N VAL A 36 29.96 6.74 -8.05
CA VAL A 36 30.03 5.41 -8.65
C VAL A 36 30.81 5.49 -9.95
N THR A 37 31.88 4.72 -10.06
CA THR A 37 32.73 4.69 -11.25
C THR A 37 31.98 4.15 -12.48
N PRO A 38 32.40 4.50 -13.71
CA PRO A 38 31.78 3.95 -14.93
C PRO A 38 31.77 2.42 -14.98
N ALA A 39 32.83 1.77 -14.50
CA ALA A 39 32.93 0.31 -14.46
C ALA A 39 31.93 -0.33 -13.48
N GLU A 40 31.75 0.26 -12.30
CA GLU A 40 30.77 -0.16 -11.31
C GLU A 40 29.36 0.03 -11.83
N ARG A 41 29.08 1.21 -12.41
CA ARG A 41 27.78 1.51 -13.05
C ARG A 41 27.47 0.53 -14.17
N ALA A 42 28.42 0.21 -15.04
CA ALA A 42 28.23 -0.73 -16.12
C ALA A 42 27.87 -2.13 -15.58
N ARG A 43 28.54 -2.60 -14.52
CA ARG A 43 28.25 -3.88 -13.87
C ARG A 43 26.85 -3.92 -13.29
N ILE A 44 26.46 -2.87 -12.55
CA ILE A 44 25.12 -2.75 -11.99
C ILE A 44 24.08 -2.74 -13.11
N THR A 45 24.27 -1.92 -14.14
CA THR A 45 23.35 -1.83 -15.29
C THR A 45 23.16 -3.18 -15.96
N THR A 46 24.26 -3.94 -16.17
CA THR A 46 24.17 -5.30 -16.76
C THR A 46 23.33 -6.22 -15.91
N ALA A 47 23.52 -6.23 -14.60
CA ALA A 47 22.71 -7.05 -13.69
C ALA A 47 21.22 -6.65 -13.73
N LEU A 48 20.93 -5.34 -13.75
CA LEU A 48 19.56 -4.82 -13.81
C LEU A 48 18.87 -5.11 -15.14
N GLN A 49 19.59 -5.04 -16.27
CA GLN A 49 19.06 -5.45 -17.56
C GLN A 49 18.69 -6.94 -17.62
N VAL A 50 19.46 -7.80 -16.95
CA VAL A 50 19.11 -9.22 -16.80
C VAL A 50 17.86 -9.37 -15.92
N ALA A 51 17.81 -8.65 -14.79
CA ALA A 51 16.66 -8.64 -13.89
C ALA A 51 15.39 -8.18 -14.61
N GLU A 52 15.46 -7.09 -15.38
CA GLU A 52 14.30 -6.55 -16.10
C GLU A 52 13.76 -7.53 -17.14
N ARG A 53 14.64 -8.22 -17.86
CA ARG A 53 14.26 -9.28 -18.83
C ARG A 53 13.68 -10.54 -18.16
N ALA A 54 13.82 -10.68 -16.86
CA ALA A 54 13.21 -11.75 -16.08
C ALA A 54 11.78 -11.42 -15.64
N LEU A 55 11.40 -10.14 -15.65
CA LEU A 55 10.07 -9.71 -15.23
C LEU A 55 9.02 -10.05 -16.29
N PRO A 56 7.81 -10.48 -15.89
CA PRO A 56 6.75 -10.84 -16.81
C PRO A 56 6.32 -9.63 -17.65
N PRO A 57 5.79 -9.83 -18.85
CA PRO A 57 5.09 -8.78 -19.59
C PRO A 57 3.78 -8.42 -18.87
N ALA A 58 3.16 -7.32 -19.27
CA ALA A 58 1.83 -6.98 -18.79
C ALA A 58 0.84 -8.09 -19.18
N PRO A 59 0.02 -8.62 -18.25
CA PRO A 59 -1.04 -9.56 -18.56
C PRO A 59 -2.07 -8.96 -19.53
N GLU A 60 -2.88 -9.81 -20.15
CA GLU A 60 -3.97 -9.36 -21.00
C GLU A 60 -4.92 -8.42 -20.23
N GLY A 61 -5.26 -7.28 -20.84
CA GLY A 61 -6.08 -6.24 -20.21
C GLY A 61 -5.33 -5.34 -19.22
N TRP A 62 -4.01 -5.53 -19.06
CA TRP A 62 -3.15 -4.73 -18.20
C TRP A 62 -2.13 -3.93 -19.01
N GLN A 63 -1.68 -2.83 -18.45
CA GLN A 63 -0.59 -2.02 -19.00
C GLN A 63 0.48 -1.80 -17.95
N GLN A 64 1.72 -1.75 -18.39
CA GLN A 64 2.82 -1.32 -17.55
C GLN A 64 2.72 0.20 -17.35
N VAL A 65 2.78 0.65 -16.09
CA VAL A 65 2.64 2.08 -15.74
C VAL A 65 3.97 2.78 -15.51
N ASN A 66 5.04 2.03 -15.30
CA ASN A 66 6.39 2.58 -15.21
C ASN A 66 7.17 2.28 -16.50
N ALA A 67 8.04 3.20 -16.89
CA ALA A 67 8.87 3.02 -18.09
C ALA A 67 9.86 1.85 -17.88
N ASP A 68 10.16 1.14 -18.98
CA ASP A 68 11.26 0.16 -18.98
C ASP A 68 12.60 0.85 -18.71
N GLY A 69 13.51 0.14 -18.05
CA GLY A 69 14.85 0.66 -17.76
C GLY A 69 14.91 1.66 -16.60
N GLN A 70 13.84 1.80 -15.82
CA GLN A 70 13.87 2.54 -14.56
C GLN A 70 14.69 1.78 -13.51
N PHE A 71 16.00 2.01 -13.54
CA PHE A 71 16.93 1.37 -12.64
C PHE A 71 17.20 2.25 -11.43
N SER A 72 17.02 1.70 -10.25
CA SER A 72 17.48 2.33 -9.01
C SER A 72 18.98 2.04 -8.86
N ILE A 73 19.82 2.95 -9.36
CA ILE A 73 21.28 2.87 -9.27
C ILE A 73 21.76 4.01 -8.36
N PRO A 74 22.56 3.74 -7.31
CA PRO A 74 23.12 4.80 -6.49
C PRO A 74 24.04 5.71 -7.36
N ALA A 75 23.85 7.02 -7.25
CA ALA A 75 24.72 7.99 -7.92
C ALA A 75 26.09 8.08 -7.24
N SER A 76 26.06 8.01 -5.92
CA SER A 76 27.24 8.05 -5.04
C SER A 76 27.07 7.04 -3.90
N ILE A 77 28.16 6.70 -3.29
CA ILE A 77 28.23 5.80 -2.13
C ILE A 77 29.01 6.43 -1.00
N CYS A 78 28.63 6.10 0.21
CA CYS A 78 29.40 6.50 1.39
C CYS A 78 30.67 5.66 1.47
N ARG A 79 31.81 6.28 1.73
CA ARG A 79 33.09 5.57 1.85
C ARG A 79 33.10 4.54 2.96
N ASP A 80 32.38 4.77 4.05
CA ASP A 80 32.14 3.76 5.11
C ASP A 80 31.39 2.52 4.61
N GLY A 81 30.64 2.67 3.53
CA GLY A 81 29.86 1.61 2.89
C GLY A 81 30.56 0.95 1.70
N GLU A 82 31.75 1.40 1.29
CA GLU A 82 32.45 0.90 0.09
C GLU A 82 32.64 -0.61 0.09
N ASN A 83 32.88 -1.19 1.25
CA ASN A 83 33.11 -2.63 1.44
C ASN A 83 31.84 -3.42 1.71
N LYS A 84 30.67 -2.76 1.74
CA LYS A 84 29.38 -3.44 1.93
C LYS A 84 28.68 -3.62 0.57
N PRO A 85 27.90 -4.68 0.38
CA PRO A 85 27.09 -4.85 -0.83
C PRO A 85 26.17 -3.65 -1.08
N TRP A 86 26.19 -3.13 -2.31
CA TRP A 86 25.37 -1.99 -2.66
C TRP A 86 23.99 -2.44 -3.09
N ILE A 87 22.96 -1.75 -2.59
CA ILE A 87 21.59 -2.03 -2.92
C ILE A 87 21.22 -1.33 -4.22
N TYR A 88 20.69 -2.09 -5.17
CA TYR A 88 20.13 -1.57 -6.41
C TYR A 88 19.02 -2.48 -6.92
N GLY A 89 18.16 -1.99 -7.80
CA GLY A 89 17.02 -2.77 -8.24
C GLY A 89 16.31 -2.21 -9.46
N THR A 90 15.37 -3.00 -9.93
CA THR A 90 14.40 -2.65 -10.97
C THR A 90 13.05 -3.28 -10.65
N GLY A 91 12.00 -2.82 -11.30
CA GLY A 91 10.67 -3.41 -11.12
C GLY A 91 9.70 -2.95 -12.17
N ARG A 92 8.60 -3.66 -12.29
CA ARG A 92 7.46 -3.31 -13.12
C ARG A 92 6.21 -3.17 -12.28
N SER A 93 5.48 -2.11 -12.54
CA SER A 93 4.16 -1.87 -11.99
C SER A 93 3.15 -1.95 -13.11
N TYR A 94 2.05 -2.61 -12.88
CA TYR A 94 1.01 -2.82 -13.86
C TYR A 94 -0.31 -2.31 -13.32
N SER A 95 -1.15 -1.77 -14.20
CA SER A 95 -2.53 -1.41 -13.90
C SER A 95 -3.48 -1.94 -14.97
N GLN A 96 -4.71 -2.22 -14.61
CA GLN A 96 -5.73 -2.59 -15.58
C GLN A 96 -6.01 -1.43 -16.54
N VAL A 97 -6.04 -1.73 -17.84
CA VAL A 97 -6.32 -0.73 -18.88
C VAL A 97 -7.72 -0.14 -18.75
N SER A 98 -8.69 -0.96 -18.38
CA SER A 98 -10.07 -0.52 -18.12
C SER A 98 -10.22 0.25 -16.79
N GLY A 99 -9.21 0.20 -15.94
CA GLY A 99 -9.31 0.65 -14.56
C GLY A 99 -9.64 2.14 -14.42
N TYR A 100 -8.97 3.00 -15.16
CA TYR A 100 -9.22 4.44 -15.02
C TYR A 100 -10.60 4.87 -15.50
N ALA A 101 -11.03 4.41 -16.68
CA ALA A 101 -12.36 4.71 -17.21
C ALA A 101 -13.47 4.07 -16.36
N SER A 102 -13.23 2.85 -15.82
CA SER A 102 -14.14 2.18 -14.91
C SER A 102 -14.19 2.85 -13.54
N ARG A 103 -13.06 3.37 -13.04
CA ARG A 103 -13.00 4.11 -11.77
C ARG A 103 -13.86 5.36 -11.81
N GLU A 104 -13.71 6.20 -12.83
CA GLU A 104 -14.54 7.40 -12.98
C GLU A 104 -16.02 7.04 -13.02
N LYS A 105 -16.38 5.98 -13.75
CA LYS A 105 -17.75 5.49 -13.82
C LYS A 105 -18.25 4.96 -12.49
N VAL A 106 -17.50 4.09 -11.82
CA VAL A 106 -17.89 3.52 -10.52
C VAL A 106 -18.02 4.62 -9.47
N MET A 107 -17.10 5.58 -9.44
CA MET A 107 -17.18 6.72 -8.51
C MET A 107 -18.35 7.64 -8.85
N ALA A 108 -18.63 7.87 -10.14
CA ALA A 108 -19.78 8.63 -10.58
C ALA A 108 -21.11 7.92 -10.22
N ASP A 109 -21.20 6.62 -10.44
CA ASP A 109 -22.37 5.79 -10.13
C ASP A 109 -22.58 5.75 -8.59
N ALA A 110 -21.53 5.58 -7.81
CA ALA A 110 -21.60 5.62 -6.35
C ALA A 110 -22.03 7.00 -5.84
N ALA A 111 -21.47 8.08 -6.39
CA ALA A 111 -21.87 9.44 -6.05
C ALA A 111 -23.34 9.72 -6.44
N ALA A 112 -23.79 9.26 -7.60
CA ALA A 112 -25.18 9.38 -8.03
C ALA A 112 -26.13 8.59 -7.14
N ALA A 113 -25.77 7.35 -6.74
CA ALA A 113 -26.54 6.54 -5.81
C ALA A 113 -26.61 7.19 -4.41
N ALA A 114 -25.50 7.79 -3.96
CA ALA A 114 -25.43 8.58 -2.73
C ALA A 114 -26.40 9.77 -2.77
N ALA A 115 -26.32 10.55 -3.84
CA ALA A 115 -27.17 11.73 -4.02
C ALA A 115 -28.65 11.35 -4.09
N ALA A 116 -28.99 10.26 -4.80
CA ALA A 116 -30.36 9.75 -4.87
C ALA A 116 -30.89 9.27 -3.50
N THR A 117 -30.04 8.59 -2.71
CA THR A 117 -30.39 8.15 -1.36
C THR A 117 -30.56 9.33 -0.42
N GLN A 118 -29.66 10.32 -0.49
CA GLN A 118 -29.75 11.55 0.28
C GLN A 118 -31.01 12.34 -0.09
N ALA A 119 -31.32 12.51 -1.39
CA ALA A 119 -32.52 13.19 -1.84
C ALA A 119 -33.79 12.47 -1.35
N LYS A 120 -33.80 11.14 -1.39
CA LYS A 120 -34.93 10.32 -0.89
C LYS A 120 -35.14 10.49 0.62
N ASN A 121 -34.05 10.63 1.38
CA ASN A 121 -34.11 10.71 2.83
C ASN A 121 -34.19 12.16 3.35
N GLN A 122 -33.96 13.16 2.47
CA GLN A 122 -33.86 14.58 2.88
C GLN A 122 -35.12 15.06 3.61
N SER A 123 -36.32 14.76 3.09
CA SER A 123 -37.57 15.17 3.74
C SER A 123 -37.74 14.56 5.13
N ARG A 124 -37.24 13.34 5.34
CA ARG A 124 -37.27 12.67 6.66
C ARG A 124 -36.25 13.28 7.62
N LEU A 125 -35.03 13.57 7.13
CA LEU A 125 -34.00 14.26 7.92
C LEU A 125 -34.46 15.65 8.35
N ASP A 126 -35.08 16.42 7.43
CA ASP A 126 -35.63 17.74 7.74
C ASP A 126 -36.75 17.64 8.78
N ALA A 127 -37.64 16.64 8.66
CA ALA A 127 -38.70 16.42 9.64
C ALA A 127 -38.16 16.07 11.03
N LEU A 128 -37.15 15.18 11.10
CA LEU A 128 -36.48 14.83 12.37
C LEU A 128 -35.73 16.02 12.96
N TYR A 129 -35.03 16.80 12.16
CA TYR A 129 -34.35 18.01 12.59
C TYR A 129 -35.34 19.04 13.19
N ASN A 130 -36.46 19.27 12.50
CA ASN A 130 -37.52 20.17 12.98
C ASN A 130 -38.12 19.66 14.30
N GLN A 131 -38.34 18.35 14.43
CA GLN A 131 -38.83 17.73 15.65
C GLN A 131 -37.83 17.91 16.82
N MET A 132 -36.55 17.68 16.61
CA MET A 132 -35.49 17.93 17.60
C MET A 132 -35.51 19.40 18.05
N THR A 133 -35.57 20.31 17.07
CA THR A 133 -35.59 21.76 17.36
C THR A 133 -36.82 22.16 18.20
N ALA A 134 -37.99 21.60 17.89
CA ALA A 134 -39.21 21.84 18.65
C ALA A 134 -39.12 21.33 20.11
N ILE A 135 -38.56 20.14 20.31
CA ILE A 135 -38.34 19.57 21.65
C ILE A 135 -37.35 20.46 22.46
N MET A 136 -36.23 20.86 21.84
CA MET A 136 -35.27 21.75 22.50
C MET A 136 -35.88 23.10 22.87
N GLN A 137 -36.73 23.68 22.01
CA GLN A 137 -37.43 24.93 22.32
C GLN A 137 -38.40 24.77 23.50
N GLN A 138 -39.13 23.64 23.57
CA GLN A 138 -39.99 23.31 24.69
C GLN A 138 -39.19 23.14 26.01
N GLN A 139 -38.04 22.45 25.96
CA GLN A 139 -37.16 22.33 27.13
C GLN A 139 -36.66 23.70 27.60
N MET A 140 -36.25 24.58 26.67
CA MET A 140 -35.81 25.93 27.01
C MET A 140 -36.96 26.73 27.68
N ALA A 141 -38.18 26.65 27.12
CA ALA A 141 -39.34 27.36 27.67
C ALA A 141 -39.71 26.84 29.10
N LEU A 142 -39.59 25.54 29.36
CA LEU A 142 -39.81 24.96 30.71
C LEU A 142 -38.72 25.40 31.66
N ASN A 143 -37.47 25.38 31.25
CA ASN A 143 -36.34 25.85 32.07
C ASN A 143 -36.48 27.36 32.43
N GLN A 144 -36.93 28.18 31.51
CA GLN A 144 -37.20 29.60 31.79
C GLN A 144 -38.29 29.78 32.85
N LYS A 145 -39.26 28.85 32.93
CA LYS A 145 -40.31 28.79 33.92
C LYS A 145 -39.88 28.09 35.21
N GLN A 146 -38.63 27.68 35.29
CA GLN A 146 -38.06 26.89 36.41
C GLN A 146 -38.72 25.50 36.63
N ASP A 147 -39.43 25.01 35.59
CA ASP A 147 -39.99 23.65 35.60
C ASP A 147 -38.94 22.66 35.04
N TYR A 148 -37.94 22.37 35.85
CA TYR A 148 -36.85 21.44 35.51
C TYR A 148 -37.34 19.98 35.36
N ALA A 149 -38.33 19.59 36.17
CA ALA A 149 -38.89 18.24 36.07
C ALA A 149 -39.68 18.02 34.77
N GLY A 150 -40.35 19.05 34.27
CA GLY A 150 -41.00 19.04 32.97
C GLY A 150 -39.99 18.97 31.85
N ALA A 151 -38.90 19.75 31.93
CA ALA A 151 -37.83 19.74 30.94
C ALA A 151 -37.12 18.36 30.85
N GLU A 152 -36.83 17.71 31.99
CA GLU A 152 -36.20 16.42 32.07
C GLU A 152 -37.05 15.31 31.42
N LYS A 153 -38.38 15.36 31.50
CA LYS A 153 -39.27 14.41 30.85
C LYS A 153 -39.22 14.45 29.31
N LEU A 154 -38.72 15.53 28.74
CA LEU A 154 -38.52 15.65 27.29
C LEU A 154 -37.20 15.04 26.82
N GLN A 155 -36.26 14.81 27.72
CA GLN A 155 -34.93 14.28 27.37
C GLN A 155 -34.98 12.93 26.65
N PRO A 156 -35.74 11.93 27.09
CA PRO A 156 -35.84 10.64 26.38
C PRO A 156 -36.44 10.78 24.97
N GLN A 157 -37.32 11.77 24.76
CA GLN A 157 -37.88 12.02 23.42
C GLN A 157 -36.84 12.62 22.50
N LEU A 158 -36.04 13.56 23.00
CA LEU A 158 -34.94 14.17 22.25
C LEU A 158 -33.91 13.11 21.84
N GLU A 159 -33.49 12.26 22.79
CA GLU A 159 -32.53 11.17 22.53
C GLU A 159 -33.03 10.19 21.46
N LYS A 160 -34.32 9.84 21.52
CA LYS A 160 -34.95 8.96 20.53
C LYS A 160 -34.92 9.57 19.12
N VAL A 161 -35.29 10.84 19.00
CA VAL A 161 -35.32 11.54 17.72
C VAL A 161 -33.90 11.74 17.18
N GLN A 162 -32.96 12.05 18.07
CA GLN A 162 -31.55 12.17 17.72
C GLN A 162 -30.96 10.84 17.22
N ALA A 163 -31.22 9.74 17.90
CA ALA A 163 -30.77 8.42 17.47
C ALA A 163 -31.36 8.02 16.10
N GLU A 164 -32.63 8.37 15.85
CA GLU A 164 -33.26 8.14 14.55
C GLU A 164 -32.62 9.01 13.47
N TYR A 165 -32.35 10.29 13.73
CA TYR A 165 -31.67 11.19 12.82
C TYR A 165 -30.27 10.66 12.47
N GLU A 166 -29.46 10.29 13.47
CA GLU A 166 -28.11 9.76 13.26
C GLU A 166 -28.15 8.47 12.41
N ARG A 167 -29.10 7.57 12.67
CA ARG A 167 -29.27 6.35 11.88
C ARG A 167 -29.59 6.65 10.41
N PHE A 168 -30.50 7.60 10.14
CA PHE A 168 -30.83 8.00 8.77
C PHE A 168 -29.69 8.75 8.09
N ALA A 169 -29.00 9.64 8.80
CA ALA A 169 -27.86 10.39 8.26
C ALA A 169 -26.71 9.45 7.89
N THR A 170 -26.40 8.47 8.75
CA THR A 170 -25.36 7.47 8.49
C THR A 170 -25.74 6.52 7.35
N ALA A 171 -27.00 6.04 7.31
CA ALA A 171 -27.47 5.18 6.23
C ALA A 171 -27.58 5.91 4.87
N SER A 172 -27.61 7.26 4.89
CA SER A 172 -27.65 8.08 3.68
C SER A 172 -26.27 8.44 3.14
N THR A 173 -25.21 8.10 3.88
CA THR A 173 -23.83 8.29 3.44
C THR A 173 -23.33 6.93 2.96
N PRO A 174 -23.39 6.61 1.64
CA PRO A 174 -22.79 5.38 1.14
C PRO A 174 -21.31 5.42 1.46
N ASP A 175 -20.76 4.28 1.77
CA ASP A 175 -19.32 4.13 1.95
C ASP A 175 -18.64 4.21 0.57
N ILE A 176 -18.49 5.45 0.07
CA ILE A 176 -17.79 5.75 -1.18
C ILE A 176 -16.34 5.25 -1.07
N ASP A 177 -15.78 5.28 0.14
CA ASP A 177 -14.45 4.76 0.41
C ASP A 177 -14.43 3.23 0.29
N ALA A 178 -15.50 2.52 0.65
CA ALA A 178 -15.59 1.07 0.42
C ALA A 178 -15.66 0.74 -1.07
N ALA A 179 -16.47 1.47 -1.84
CA ALA A 179 -16.54 1.29 -3.29
C ALA A 179 -15.17 1.63 -3.95
N GLY A 180 -14.48 2.66 -3.45
CA GLY A 180 -13.12 3.00 -3.87
C GLY A 180 -12.12 1.90 -3.54
N ARG A 181 -12.15 1.37 -2.32
CA ARG A 181 -11.27 0.26 -1.89
C ARG A 181 -11.53 -1.03 -2.67
N GLU A 182 -12.79 -1.39 -2.89
CA GLU A 182 -13.15 -2.56 -3.69
C GLU A 182 -12.66 -2.43 -5.12
N PHE A 183 -12.70 -1.22 -5.66
CA PHE A 183 -12.19 -0.92 -6.99
C PHE A 183 -10.64 -0.88 -7.06
N GLU A 184 -9.96 -0.31 -6.07
CA GLU A 184 -8.50 -0.26 -6.02
C GLU A 184 -7.86 -1.63 -5.81
N ARG A 185 -8.59 -2.54 -5.18
CA ARG A 185 -8.19 -3.90 -4.87
C ARG A 185 -7.66 -4.68 -6.07
N ASP A 186 -8.24 -4.47 -7.24
CA ASP A 186 -7.97 -5.28 -8.42
C ASP A 186 -7.08 -4.57 -9.46
N LEU A 187 -6.51 -3.40 -9.13
CA LEU A 187 -5.95 -2.51 -10.16
C LEU A 187 -4.45 -2.50 -10.26
N HIS A 188 -3.73 -2.95 -9.26
CA HIS A 188 -2.29 -2.80 -9.23
C HIS A 188 -1.57 -4.11 -8.94
N MET A 189 -0.56 -4.38 -9.73
CA MET A 189 0.42 -5.43 -9.45
C MET A 189 1.81 -4.83 -9.51
N ASN A 190 2.69 -5.30 -8.65
CA ASN A 190 4.08 -4.88 -8.62
C ASN A 190 5.00 -6.10 -8.58
N VAL A 191 5.99 -6.12 -9.44
CA VAL A 191 7.06 -7.11 -9.42
C VAL A 191 8.37 -6.37 -9.37
N SER A 192 9.16 -6.58 -8.34
CA SER A 192 10.47 -5.95 -8.18
C SER A 192 11.57 -6.98 -7.97
N VAL A 193 12.74 -6.68 -8.52
CA VAL A 193 13.98 -7.40 -8.30
C VAL A 193 14.95 -6.45 -7.65
N GLN A 194 15.39 -6.80 -6.44
CA GLN A 194 16.40 -6.03 -5.72
C GLN A 194 17.66 -6.88 -5.54
N VAL A 195 18.78 -6.28 -5.85
CA VAL A 195 20.10 -6.87 -5.63
C VAL A 195 20.67 -6.33 -4.33
N ASN A 196 21.19 -7.22 -3.51
CA ASN A 196 21.73 -6.92 -2.17
C ASN A 196 20.72 -6.17 -1.28
N ALA A 197 19.45 -6.54 -1.40
CA ALA A 197 18.35 -5.91 -0.66
C ALA A 197 18.62 -5.84 0.85
N ALA A 198 17.94 -4.91 1.52
CA ALA A 198 17.89 -4.89 2.98
C ALA A 198 17.34 -6.22 3.54
N PRO A 199 17.45 -6.49 4.85
CA PRO A 199 16.86 -7.67 5.45
C PRO A 199 15.39 -7.85 5.07
N GLN A 200 15.03 -9.07 4.67
CA GLN A 200 13.67 -9.41 4.22
C GLN A 200 12.93 -10.10 5.36
N ARG A 201 11.87 -9.47 5.85
CA ARG A 201 11.07 -9.94 7.00
C ARG A 201 9.62 -10.12 6.58
N PRO A 202 9.24 -11.29 6.04
CA PRO A 202 7.85 -11.61 5.75
C PRO A 202 6.99 -11.53 7.00
N ALA A 203 5.71 -11.25 6.83
CA ALA A 203 4.76 -11.25 7.95
C ALA A 203 4.70 -12.62 8.64
N GLY A 204 4.29 -12.66 9.91
CA GLY A 204 4.26 -13.87 10.73
C GLY A 204 3.34 -15.01 10.22
N ASN A 205 2.46 -14.70 9.24
CA ASN A 205 1.60 -15.66 8.56
C ASN A 205 2.20 -16.19 7.25
N ALA A 206 3.52 -15.99 7.03
CA ALA A 206 4.18 -16.44 5.81
C ALA A 206 4.15 -17.96 5.67
N ALA A 207 3.72 -18.43 4.49
CA ALA A 207 3.65 -19.82 4.10
C ALA A 207 4.67 -20.13 2.99
N PRO A 208 5.24 -21.34 2.93
CA PRO A 208 6.18 -21.69 1.89
C PRO A 208 5.52 -21.72 0.50
N LEU A 209 6.29 -21.32 -0.51
CA LEU A 209 5.98 -21.50 -1.92
C LEU A 209 6.92 -22.57 -2.52
N PRO A 210 6.53 -23.22 -3.63
CA PRO A 210 7.46 -24.04 -4.40
C PRO A 210 8.70 -23.22 -4.76
N LYS A 211 9.88 -23.71 -4.38
CA LYS A 211 11.14 -23.01 -4.65
C LYS A 211 11.56 -23.19 -6.11
N PRO A 212 11.74 -22.11 -6.86
CA PRO A 212 12.40 -22.17 -8.16
C PRO A 212 13.84 -22.73 -8.05
N ALA A 213 14.35 -23.27 -9.14
CA ALA A 213 15.71 -23.80 -9.17
C ALA A 213 16.73 -22.70 -8.81
N GLY A 214 17.59 -22.98 -7.84
CA GLY A 214 18.60 -22.05 -7.32
C GLY A 214 18.09 -21.06 -6.27
N ALA A 215 16.81 -21.05 -5.94
CA ALA A 215 16.29 -20.22 -4.86
C ALA A 215 16.67 -20.80 -3.48
N VAL A 216 17.04 -19.90 -2.58
CA VAL A 216 17.33 -20.21 -1.16
C VAL A 216 16.03 -20.33 -0.37
N ALA A 217 15.09 -19.39 -0.62
CA ALA A 217 13.78 -19.37 0.01
C ALA A 217 12.72 -18.90 -0.98
N ALA A 218 11.49 -19.34 -0.79
CA ALA A 218 10.31 -18.82 -1.46
C ALA A 218 9.13 -18.90 -0.50
N VAL A 219 8.50 -17.76 -0.23
CA VAL A 219 7.39 -17.63 0.72
C VAL A 219 6.33 -16.71 0.18
N ARG A 220 5.10 -16.88 0.67
CA ARG A 220 3.99 -15.94 0.46
C ARG A 220 3.34 -15.59 1.78
N TRP A 221 2.74 -14.43 1.87
CA TRP A 221 1.93 -14.02 3.01
C TRP A 221 0.85 -13.06 2.57
N ARG A 222 -0.12 -12.88 3.46
CA ARG A 222 -1.16 -11.89 3.32
C ARG A 222 -0.82 -10.69 4.19
N ASP A 223 -1.21 -9.49 3.76
CA ASP A 223 -1.18 -8.34 4.63
C ASP A 223 -2.00 -8.61 5.92
N GLN A 224 -1.54 -8.06 7.04
CA GLN A 224 -2.21 -8.22 8.33
C GLN A 224 -3.40 -7.27 8.47
N ASP A 225 -3.46 -6.22 7.67
CA ASP A 225 -4.63 -5.35 7.60
C ASP A 225 -5.80 -6.12 6.98
N PRO A 226 -6.91 -6.34 7.69
CA PRO A 226 -8.07 -7.03 7.15
C PRO A 226 -8.70 -6.30 5.96
N ALA A 227 -8.45 -5.00 5.80
CA ALA A 227 -8.87 -4.21 4.64
C ALA A 227 -7.92 -4.36 3.45
N ALA A 228 -6.68 -4.85 3.67
CA ALA A 228 -5.76 -5.12 2.60
C ALA A 228 -6.15 -6.38 1.84
N THR A 229 -6.07 -6.31 0.54
CA THR A 229 -6.50 -7.38 -0.36
C THR A 229 -5.33 -8.02 -1.08
N ASP A 230 -4.17 -7.41 -0.97
CA ASP A 230 -2.96 -7.87 -1.58
C ASP A 230 -2.35 -9.06 -0.85
N ASP A 231 -1.96 -10.04 -1.61
CA ASP A 231 -1.06 -11.10 -1.19
C ASP A 231 0.35 -10.77 -1.71
N HIS A 232 1.35 -11.22 -1.00
CA HIS A 232 2.75 -10.97 -1.29
C HIS A 232 3.49 -12.26 -1.52
N ALA A 233 4.50 -12.22 -2.39
CA ALA A 233 5.46 -13.31 -2.54
C ALA A 233 6.89 -12.76 -2.51
N LEU A 234 7.78 -13.55 -1.94
CA LEU A 234 9.20 -13.27 -1.87
C LEU A 234 9.98 -14.51 -2.27
N VAL A 235 10.89 -14.36 -3.23
CA VAL A 235 11.80 -15.40 -3.66
C VAL A 235 13.23 -14.89 -3.55
N LEU A 236 14.11 -15.65 -2.91
CA LEU A 236 15.48 -15.27 -2.58
C LEU A 236 16.50 -16.12 -3.33
N PHE A 237 17.50 -15.49 -3.94
CA PHE A 237 18.62 -16.12 -4.64
C PHE A 237 19.96 -15.60 -4.12
N GLY A 238 21.01 -16.42 -4.24
CA GLY A 238 22.36 -16.06 -3.82
C GLY A 238 22.60 -16.28 -2.34
N SER A 239 23.34 -15.40 -1.68
CA SER A 239 23.80 -15.58 -0.31
C SER A 239 22.89 -14.89 0.69
N TRP A 240 22.09 -15.65 1.39
CA TRP A 240 21.22 -15.21 2.46
C TRP A 240 21.49 -16.01 3.72
N GLN A 241 21.35 -15.38 4.87
CA GLN A 241 21.45 -16.02 6.17
C GLN A 241 20.25 -15.64 7.04
N PRO A 242 19.87 -16.47 8.03
CA PRO A 242 18.82 -16.11 8.97
C PRO A 242 19.10 -14.76 9.63
N ASP A 243 18.09 -13.92 9.76
CA ASP A 243 18.15 -12.67 10.50
C ASP A 243 17.71 -12.93 11.95
N PRO A 244 18.44 -12.44 12.97
CA PRO A 244 18.05 -12.60 14.37
C PRO A 244 16.64 -12.07 14.70
N ASP A 245 16.22 -11.03 13.99
CA ASP A 245 14.89 -10.43 14.14
C ASP A 245 13.81 -11.12 13.30
N GLY A 246 14.12 -12.27 12.71
CA GLY A 246 13.26 -13.05 11.82
C GLY A 246 13.47 -12.74 10.33
N GLY A 247 13.21 -13.75 9.49
CA GLY A 247 13.41 -13.66 8.04
C GLY A 247 14.86 -13.89 7.61
N TRP A 248 15.34 -13.11 6.63
CA TRP A 248 16.64 -13.29 5.99
C TRP A 248 17.37 -11.95 5.81
N ARG A 249 18.68 -11.96 5.99
CA ARG A 249 19.59 -10.86 5.65
C ARG A 249 20.58 -11.29 4.59
N PRO A 250 20.98 -10.39 3.67
CA PRO A 250 21.99 -10.72 2.68
C PRO A 250 23.35 -10.98 3.34
N ALA A 251 24.09 -11.91 2.79
CA ALA A 251 25.44 -12.22 3.23
C ALA A 251 26.44 -11.93 2.12
N VAL A 252 27.62 -11.43 2.50
CA VAL A 252 28.70 -11.12 1.57
C VAL A 252 29.29 -12.40 0.98
N ARG A 253 29.45 -12.44 -0.34
CA ARG A 253 30.13 -13.53 -1.05
C ARG A 253 31.59 -13.19 -1.23
N ALA A 254 32.44 -14.13 -0.86
CA ALA A 254 33.90 -13.96 -1.07
C ALA A 254 34.22 -13.81 -2.56
N GLY A 255 35.12 -12.88 -2.88
CA GLY A 255 35.55 -12.61 -4.26
C GLY A 255 34.57 -11.81 -5.12
N VAL A 256 33.38 -11.50 -4.62
CA VAL A 256 32.43 -10.63 -5.32
C VAL A 256 32.61 -9.19 -4.79
N PRO A 257 32.84 -8.20 -5.69
CA PRO A 257 32.99 -6.81 -5.25
C PRO A 257 31.68 -6.25 -4.72
N PRO A 258 31.70 -5.17 -3.89
CA PRO A 258 30.50 -4.57 -3.31
C PRO A 258 29.42 -4.17 -4.33
N SER A 259 29.81 -3.75 -5.54
CA SER A 259 28.92 -3.46 -6.66
C SER A 259 28.40 -4.73 -7.38
N GLY A 260 28.85 -5.89 -6.98
CA GLY A 260 28.39 -7.18 -7.53
C GLY A 260 27.13 -7.70 -6.82
N ALA A 261 26.52 -8.71 -7.41
CA ALA A 261 25.35 -9.34 -6.84
C ALA A 261 25.74 -10.43 -5.82
N HIS A 262 25.54 -10.17 -4.56
CA HIS A 262 25.74 -11.13 -3.46
C HIS A 262 24.46 -11.91 -3.20
N ALA A 263 23.33 -11.20 -3.23
CA ALA A 263 21.99 -11.71 -2.95
C ALA A 263 20.98 -11.00 -3.84
N VAL A 264 19.93 -11.69 -4.24
CA VAL A 264 18.83 -11.11 -5.03
C VAL A 264 17.51 -11.51 -4.39
N SER A 265 16.62 -10.55 -4.24
CA SER A 265 15.22 -10.78 -3.87
C SER A 265 14.29 -10.44 -5.03
N VAL A 266 13.30 -11.28 -5.26
CA VAL A 266 12.15 -10.98 -6.11
C VAL A 266 10.95 -10.81 -5.20
N TYR A 267 10.31 -9.65 -5.27
CA TYR A 267 9.15 -9.32 -4.48
C TYR A 267 7.96 -9.07 -5.41
N VAL A 268 6.83 -9.70 -5.12
CA VAL A 268 5.59 -9.59 -5.88
C VAL A 268 4.48 -9.16 -4.95
N THR A 269 3.73 -8.17 -5.36
CA THR A 269 2.46 -7.78 -4.74
C THR A 269 1.37 -7.85 -5.79
N ALA A 270 0.33 -8.59 -5.52
CA ALA A 270 -0.84 -8.72 -6.38
C ALA A 270 -2.04 -9.19 -5.57
N ASP A 271 -3.24 -9.04 -6.11
CA ASP A 271 -4.40 -9.69 -5.50
C ASP A 271 -4.21 -11.22 -5.46
N ARG A 272 -4.96 -11.87 -4.58
CA ARG A 272 -4.84 -13.30 -4.28
C ARG A 272 -5.02 -14.19 -5.50
N GLU A 273 -5.92 -13.83 -6.40
CA GLU A 273 -6.26 -14.66 -7.56
C GLU A 273 -5.16 -14.64 -8.60
N ARG A 274 -4.42 -13.52 -8.69
CA ARG A 274 -3.36 -13.30 -9.68
C ARG A 274 -1.95 -13.58 -9.20
N LEU A 275 -1.72 -13.52 -7.87
CA LEU A 275 -0.37 -13.68 -7.33
C LEU A 275 0.33 -14.94 -7.85
N ALA A 276 -0.39 -16.07 -7.88
CA ALA A 276 0.18 -17.34 -8.33
C ALA A 276 0.61 -17.30 -9.81
N ASP A 277 -0.21 -16.72 -10.66
CA ASP A 277 0.05 -16.62 -12.10
C ASP A 277 1.23 -15.67 -12.38
N VAL A 278 1.28 -14.52 -11.69
CA VAL A 278 2.39 -13.57 -11.82
C VAL A 278 3.70 -14.20 -11.37
N VAL A 279 3.69 -14.88 -10.23
CA VAL A 279 4.86 -15.59 -9.69
C VAL A 279 5.38 -16.65 -10.67
N GLN A 280 4.48 -17.39 -11.34
CA GLN A 280 4.86 -18.41 -12.30
C GLN A 280 5.44 -17.85 -13.61
N GLN A 281 5.09 -16.63 -13.99
CA GLN A 281 5.55 -16.01 -15.24
C GLN A 281 6.95 -15.37 -15.13
N ILE A 282 7.51 -15.28 -13.93
CA ILE A 282 8.85 -14.73 -13.72
C ILE A 282 9.90 -15.73 -14.20
N ASP A 283 10.85 -15.28 -15.01
CA ASP A 283 11.99 -16.09 -15.46
C ASP A 283 13.05 -16.18 -14.36
N TYR A 284 12.84 -17.09 -13.42
CA TYR A 284 13.77 -17.31 -12.30
C TYR A 284 15.14 -17.83 -12.74
N GLY A 285 15.27 -18.41 -13.93
CA GLY A 285 16.55 -18.79 -14.50
C GLY A 285 17.44 -17.57 -14.77
N LYS A 286 16.87 -16.50 -15.30
CA LYS A 286 17.58 -15.23 -15.48
C LYS A 286 17.90 -14.57 -14.16
N VAL A 287 16.98 -14.57 -13.20
CA VAL A 287 17.24 -14.04 -11.85
C VAL A 287 18.41 -14.78 -11.18
N ALA A 288 18.40 -16.10 -11.21
CA ALA A 288 19.48 -16.91 -10.65
C ALA A 288 20.84 -16.66 -11.34
N ALA A 289 20.84 -16.27 -12.61
CA ALA A 289 22.07 -15.95 -13.35
C ALA A 289 22.75 -14.66 -12.85
N ILE A 290 22.01 -13.75 -12.21
CA ILE A 290 22.57 -12.50 -11.67
C ILE A 290 23.57 -12.78 -10.55
N VAL A 291 23.36 -13.84 -9.77
CA VAL A 291 24.20 -14.20 -8.62
C VAL A 291 25.24 -15.28 -8.94
N ARG A 292 25.37 -15.69 -10.19
CA ARG A 292 26.42 -16.63 -10.65
C ARG A 292 27.64 -15.88 -11.07
#